data_07679b0179e24bab45ca11c49a6e4c52
#
_entry.id   07679b0179e24bab45ca11c49a6e4c52
#
_cell.length_a   1.000
_cell.length_b   1.000
_cell.length_c   1.000
_cell.angle_alpha   90.00
_cell.angle_beta   90.00
_cell.angle_gamma   90.00
#
_symmetry.space_group_name_H-M   'P 1'
#
loop_
_entity.id
_entity.type
_entity.pdbx_description
1 polymer ?
#
loop_
_entity_poly.entity_id
_entity_poly.type
_entity_poly.pdbx_seq_one_letter_code
_entity_poly.pdbx_strand_id
1 'polypeptide(L)'
;MAQPDSAQTNPVQVGTGRITIFEHARVVDALGDERDAWLILRDGVIIVRGVGDVLLEAIKDELISEVGVSARDMRVLDVKGAIVCPGYIDIHSHGGWGSAFDDGPEAISMARAFHMLHGTTRNVLSLITNPWENLLENVRVAAGVTKQREDVLGLHLEGPFLAVKRKGAHDEQCLLDPTPERVEQLLDAADGTLQQITIAPELPHGMSAIEQFARAGVHPAVGHCDADYDQARAGFEHGASIMTHMFNAMNGISHRAPGPIPAATQNDGVTVELIADGFHVQVPVLRSAVQMTQHRLALVTDAMAAAGCPDGAYLLGNLEVNVVDGHARLVSNGAIAGSTLNLEEAVQRMVLEVGMSVRDAIEAATFTPARALGLDRPNAVTSAPVGLLRQGFAADVLVLHPATLEVQEVWCAGVQIGE
;
A
#
# COMPACT_ATOMS: atom_id res chain seq x y z
N MET A 1 -42.34 -0.07 -15.48
CA MET A 1 -42.27 -0.63 -14.11
C MET A 1 -41.42 -1.88 -14.18
N ALA A 2 -40.12 -1.79 -13.87
CA ALA A 2 -39.24 -2.93 -13.75
C ALA A 2 -39.12 -3.27 -12.25
N GLN A 3 -39.37 -4.53 -11.91
CA GLN A 3 -39.23 -5.06 -10.56
C GLN A 3 -37.74 -5.11 -10.19
N PRO A 4 -37.33 -4.86 -8.93
CA PRO A 4 -35.95 -5.03 -8.50
C PRO A 4 -35.63 -6.53 -8.41
N ASP A 5 -34.50 -6.90 -8.99
CA ASP A 5 -33.89 -8.22 -8.92
C ASP A 5 -33.64 -8.63 -7.45
N SER A 6 -34.24 -9.74 -7.07
CA SER A 6 -33.98 -10.40 -5.80
C SER A 6 -32.58 -11.03 -5.86
N ALA A 7 -31.59 -10.42 -5.22
CA ALA A 7 -30.32 -11.03 -4.99
C ALA A 7 -30.49 -12.31 -4.16
N GLN A 8 -30.36 -13.46 -4.80
CA GLN A 8 -30.24 -14.75 -4.13
C GLN A 8 -28.90 -14.75 -3.35
N THR A 9 -28.98 -14.60 -2.04
CA THR A 9 -27.87 -14.86 -1.14
C THR A 9 -27.61 -16.36 -1.12
N ASN A 10 -26.54 -16.81 -1.77
CA ASN A 10 -26.05 -18.17 -1.57
C ASN A 10 -25.67 -18.34 -0.08
N PRO A 11 -26.10 -19.42 0.59
CA PRO A 11 -25.69 -19.68 1.97
C PRO A 11 -24.18 -19.88 2.00
N VAL A 12 -23.47 -19.01 2.72
CA VAL A 12 -22.05 -19.13 3.00
C VAL A 12 -21.85 -20.45 3.76
N GLN A 13 -21.01 -21.36 3.26
CA GLN A 13 -20.59 -22.52 4.03
C GLN A 13 -19.79 -22.02 5.23
N VAL A 14 -20.40 -22.12 6.41
CA VAL A 14 -19.89 -21.54 7.63
C VAL A 14 -19.02 -22.58 8.34
N GLY A 15 -17.70 -22.38 8.36
CA GLY A 15 -16.74 -23.19 9.13
C GLY A 15 -16.96 -23.11 10.66
N THR A 16 -16.22 -23.86 11.47
CA THR A 16 -16.35 -23.92 12.96
C THR A 16 -15.50 -22.90 13.70
N GLY A 17 -15.02 -21.83 13.01
CA GLY A 17 -14.07 -20.86 13.54
C GLY A 17 -14.67 -19.87 14.55
N ARG A 18 -13.77 -19.24 15.34
CA ARG A 18 -14.13 -18.20 16.31
C ARG A 18 -14.71 -16.97 15.59
N ILE A 19 -15.83 -16.44 16.08
CA ILE A 19 -16.43 -15.20 15.61
C ILE A 19 -15.91 -14.03 16.44
N THR A 20 -15.52 -12.94 15.77
CA THR A 20 -15.21 -11.67 16.42
C THR A 20 -16.22 -10.62 15.97
N ILE A 21 -16.78 -9.89 16.94
CA ILE A 21 -17.79 -8.86 16.73
C ILE A 21 -17.26 -7.56 17.31
N PHE A 22 -17.15 -6.52 16.47
CA PHE A 22 -16.92 -5.14 16.90
C PHE A 22 -18.27 -4.45 16.99
N GLU A 23 -18.63 -3.91 18.13
CA GLU A 23 -19.89 -3.19 18.33
C GLU A 23 -19.65 -1.75 18.81
N HIS A 24 -20.65 -0.87 18.65
CA HIS A 24 -20.60 0.56 18.94
C HIS A 24 -19.43 1.27 18.22
N ALA A 25 -19.17 0.90 16.96
CA ALA A 25 -18.10 1.42 16.14
C ALA A 25 -18.54 2.62 15.32
N ARG A 26 -17.58 3.47 14.94
CA ARG A 26 -17.66 4.28 13.74
C ARG A 26 -16.92 3.55 12.62
N VAL A 27 -17.66 2.83 11.76
CA VAL A 27 -17.06 2.08 10.64
C VAL A 27 -16.80 3.02 9.47
N VAL A 28 -15.54 3.10 9.05
CA VAL A 28 -15.08 4.00 7.99
C VAL A 28 -14.29 3.21 6.95
N ASP A 29 -14.73 3.25 5.70
CA ASP A 29 -13.98 2.76 4.54
C ASP A 29 -14.32 3.61 3.30
N ALA A 30 -13.79 3.25 2.12
CA ALA A 30 -14.08 3.98 0.87
C ALA A 30 -15.57 4.03 0.51
N LEU A 31 -16.41 3.12 1.04
CA LEU A 31 -17.84 3.06 0.76
C LEU A 31 -18.66 3.98 1.67
N GLY A 32 -18.18 4.31 2.87
CA GLY A 32 -18.95 5.13 3.80
C GLY A 32 -18.25 5.45 5.12
N ASP A 33 -18.99 6.19 5.96
CA ASP A 33 -18.65 6.58 7.33
C ASP A 33 -19.92 6.42 8.17
N GLU A 34 -20.05 5.30 8.86
CA GLU A 34 -21.27 4.86 9.56
C GLU A 34 -21.03 4.85 11.06
N ARG A 35 -21.90 5.52 11.83
CA ARG A 35 -21.88 5.53 13.30
C ARG A 35 -22.84 4.49 13.87
N ASP A 36 -22.63 4.12 15.15
CA ASP A 36 -23.37 3.07 15.83
C ASP A 36 -23.42 1.78 15.00
N ALA A 37 -22.30 1.53 14.34
CA ALA A 37 -22.10 0.42 13.43
C ALA A 37 -21.44 -0.77 14.14
N TRP A 38 -21.54 -1.92 13.50
CA TRP A 38 -20.92 -3.16 13.95
C TRP A 38 -20.38 -3.95 12.77
N LEU A 39 -19.38 -4.79 13.04
CA LEU A 39 -18.67 -5.62 12.08
C LEU A 39 -18.47 -7.02 12.66
N ILE A 40 -18.74 -8.05 11.88
CA ILE A 40 -18.53 -9.45 12.28
C ILE A 40 -17.51 -10.11 11.38
N LEU A 41 -16.48 -10.69 12.01
CA LEU A 41 -15.41 -11.44 11.37
C LEU A 41 -15.54 -12.92 11.68
N ARG A 42 -15.15 -13.77 10.73
CA ARG A 42 -15.03 -15.21 10.92
C ARG A 42 -14.07 -15.80 9.90
N ASP A 43 -13.26 -16.75 10.33
CA ASP A 43 -12.35 -17.52 9.45
C ASP A 43 -11.50 -16.64 8.51
N GLY A 44 -10.99 -15.52 9.03
CA GLY A 44 -10.13 -14.60 8.28
C GLY A 44 -10.85 -13.66 7.31
N VAL A 45 -12.19 -13.69 7.26
CA VAL A 45 -12.98 -12.83 6.38
C VAL A 45 -14.08 -12.08 7.14
N ILE A 46 -14.53 -11.00 6.54
CA ILE A 46 -15.70 -10.24 7.00
C ILE A 46 -16.95 -10.98 6.52
N ILE A 47 -17.84 -11.33 7.45
CA ILE A 47 -19.10 -12.02 7.08
C ILE A 47 -20.27 -11.06 6.94
N VAL A 48 -20.34 -10.01 7.76
CA VAL A 48 -21.40 -9.00 7.68
C VAL A 48 -21.02 -7.74 8.45
N ARG A 49 -21.54 -6.60 8.04
CA ARG A 49 -21.56 -5.35 8.82
C ARG A 49 -22.95 -4.73 8.78
N GLY A 50 -23.26 -3.88 9.75
CA GLY A 50 -24.52 -3.16 9.80
C GLY A 50 -24.52 -2.06 10.84
N VAL A 51 -25.69 -1.47 11.08
CA VAL A 51 -25.91 -0.35 11.99
C VAL A 51 -27.04 -0.68 12.94
N GLY A 52 -26.89 -0.28 14.20
CA GLY A 52 -27.90 -0.40 15.26
C GLY A 52 -27.97 -1.76 15.94
N ASP A 53 -28.21 -1.72 17.27
CA ASP A 53 -28.14 -2.89 18.17
C ASP A 53 -29.24 -3.94 17.88
N VAL A 54 -30.43 -3.48 17.50
CA VAL A 54 -31.56 -4.40 17.23
C VAL A 54 -31.23 -5.39 16.11
N LEU A 55 -30.57 -4.89 15.05
CA LEU A 55 -30.16 -5.74 13.95
C LEU A 55 -28.99 -6.65 14.36
N LEU A 56 -28.05 -6.13 15.13
CA LEU A 56 -26.94 -6.92 15.64
C LEU A 56 -27.41 -8.10 16.51
N GLU A 57 -28.35 -7.87 17.44
CA GLU A 57 -28.88 -8.94 18.29
C GLU A 57 -29.62 -10.00 17.45
N ALA A 58 -30.40 -9.59 16.44
CA ALA A 58 -31.07 -10.51 15.53
C ALA A 58 -30.04 -11.40 14.77
N ILE A 59 -28.94 -10.83 14.29
CA ILE A 59 -27.86 -11.57 13.64
C ILE A 59 -27.14 -12.51 14.61
N LYS A 60 -26.88 -12.08 15.86
CA LYS A 60 -26.29 -12.96 16.89
C LYS A 60 -27.20 -14.17 17.16
N ASP A 61 -28.52 -13.95 17.26
CA ASP A 61 -29.50 -15.02 17.46
C ASP A 61 -29.53 -15.99 16.27
N GLU A 62 -29.46 -15.49 15.03
CA GLU A 62 -29.36 -16.29 13.81
C GLU A 62 -28.10 -17.15 13.79
N LEU A 63 -26.94 -16.56 14.12
CA LEU A 63 -25.65 -17.28 14.21
C LEU A 63 -25.71 -18.42 15.23
N ILE A 64 -26.42 -18.25 16.34
CA ILE A 64 -26.59 -19.27 17.37
C ILE A 64 -27.57 -20.35 16.91
N SER A 65 -28.73 -19.94 16.40
CA SER A 65 -29.86 -20.86 16.13
C SER A 65 -29.71 -21.64 14.82
N GLU A 66 -29.28 -20.99 13.75
CA GLU A 66 -29.25 -21.59 12.40
C GLU A 66 -27.87 -22.11 12.03
N VAL A 67 -26.80 -21.41 12.47
CA VAL A 67 -25.42 -21.79 12.15
C VAL A 67 -24.81 -22.70 13.22
N GLY A 68 -25.44 -22.76 14.41
CA GLY A 68 -25.00 -23.62 15.52
C GLY A 68 -23.72 -23.13 16.21
N VAL A 69 -23.43 -21.82 16.13
CA VAL A 69 -22.30 -21.20 16.82
C VAL A 69 -22.60 -21.14 18.31
N SER A 70 -21.67 -21.60 19.16
CA SER A 70 -21.81 -21.41 20.60
C SER A 70 -21.57 -19.94 20.97
N ALA A 71 -22.35 -19.38 21.87
CA ALA A 71 -22.11 -18.04 22.40
C ALA A 71 -20.69 -17.90 23.03
N ARG A 72 -20.06 -19.01 23.43
CA ARG A 72 -18.70 -19.03 23.96
C ARG A 72 -17.62 -18.87 22.88
N ASP A 73 -17.97 -19.09 21.62
CA ASP A 73 -17.09 -18.96 20.47
C ASP A 73 -17.19 -17.57 19.83
N MET A 74 -18.03 -16.71 20.42
CA MET A 74 -18.16 -15.30 20.03
C MET A 74 -17.33 -14.41 20.96
N ARG A 75 -16.37 -13.69 20.40
CA ARG A 75 -15.64 -12.61 21.09
C ARG A 75 -16.30 -11.29 20.72
N VAL A 76 -16.93 -10.62 21.67
CA VAL A 76 -17.58 -9.32 21.47
C VAL A 76 -16.68 -8.22 22.03
N LEU A 77 -16.40 -7.21 21.21
CA LEU A 77 -15.55 -6.07 21.51
C LEU A 77 -16.37 -4.79 21.38
N ASP A 78 -16.70 -4.18 22.52
CA ASP A 78 -17.30 -2.83 22.56
C ASP A 78 -16.19 -1.80 22.36
N VAL A 79 -16.11 -1.23 21.14
CA VAL A 79 -15.07 -0.25 20.78
C VAL A 79 -15.45 1.19 21.14
N LYS A 80 -16.61 1.43 21.78
CA LYS A 80 -17.01 2.72 22.40
C LYS A 80 -16.88 3.94 21.49
N GLY A 81 -17.27 3.80 20.22
CA GLY A 81 -17.23 4.87 19.22
C GLY A 81 -15.85 5.08 18.58
N ALA A 82 -14.89 4.20 18.81
CA ALA A 82 -13.63 4.19 18.06
C ALA A 82 -13.89 4.00 16.56
N ILE A 83 -12.94 4.45 15.74
CA ILE A 83 -13.01 4.23 14.30
C ILE A 83 -12.55 2.79 14.02
N VAL A 84 -13.38 2.04 13.31
CA VAL A 84 -13.05 0.74 12.75
C VAL A 84 -12.90 0.90 11.25
N CYS A 85 -11.71 0.61 10.72
CA CYS A 85 -11.41 0.76 9.29
C CYS A 85 -10.61 -0.44 8.76
N PRO A 86 -10.47 -0.58 7.41
CA PRO A 86 -9.61 -1.63 6.85
C PRO A 86 -8.16 -1.45 7.27
N GLY A 87 -7.40 -2.55 7.34
CA GLY A 87 -5.96 -2.51 7.50
C GLY A 87 -5.27 -1.72 6.38
N TYR A 88 -4.26 -0.94 6.73
CA TYR A 88 -3.49 -0.16 5.75
C TYR A 88 -2.71 -1.08 4.81
N ILE A 89 -2.54 -0.62 3.58
CA ILE A 89 -1.82 -1.31 2.50
C ILE A 89 -0.74 -0.38 1.98
N ASP A 90 0.53 -0.76 2.18
CA ASP A 90 1.66 -0.02 1.66
C ASP A 90 2.24 -0.71 0.43
N ILE A 91 2.19 -0.02 -0.70
CA ILE A 91 2.67 -0.55 -1.99
C ILE A 91 4.08 -0.06 -2.33
N HIS A 92 4.70 0.75 -1.46
CA HIS A 92 6.04 1.27 -1.65
C HIS A 92 6.73 1.52 -0.31
N SER A 93 7.53 0.56 0.14
CA SER A 93 8.40 0.70 1.31
C SER A 93 9.60 -0.24 1.21
N HIS A 94 10.76 0.17 1.73
CA HIS A 94 12.05 -0.53 1.62
C HIS A 94 12.51 -1.21 2.92
N GLY A 95 11.94 -0.85 4.06
CA GLY A 95 12.37 -1.43 5.32
C GLY A 95 11.81 -0.75 6.56
N GLY A 96 12.34 -1.11 7.72
CA GLY A 96 12.02 -0.58 9.04
C GLY A 96 12.77 -1.34 10.14
N TRP A 97 12.81 -0.78 11.35
CA TRP A 97 13.48 -1.35 12.52
C TRP A 97 14.92 -1.83 12.26
N GLY A 98 15.72 -1.02 11.53
CA GLY A 98 17.11 -1.30 11.23
C GLY A 98 17.32 -2.35 10.14
N SER A 99 16.29 -2.75 9.40
CA SER A 99 16.30 -3.85 8.45
C SER A 99 15.76 -3.39 7.09
N ALA A 100 16.41 -3.76 6.00
CA ALA A 100 15.93 -3.53 4.65
C ALA A 100 15.33 -4.82 4.05
N PHE A 101 14.38 -4.69 3.13
CA PHE A 101 13.81 -5.86 2.46
C PHE A 101 14.81 -6.56 1.53
N ASP A 102 15.87 -5.86 1.13
CA ASP A 102 17.00 -6.42 0.37
C ASP A 102 17.90 -7.36 1.19
N ASP A 103 17.80 -7.35 2.53
CA ASP A 103 18.74 -8.05 3.44
C ASP A 103 18.28 -9.48 3.80
N GLY A 104 17.26 -10.00 3.13
CA GLY A 104 16.82 -11.39 3.28
C GLY A 104 15.65 -11.61 4.25
N PRO A 105 15.28 -12.90 4.50
CA PRO A 105 14.01 -13.25 5.14
C PRO A 105 13.82 -12.73 6.56
N GLU A 106 14.88 -12.74 7.38
CA GLU A 106 14.86 -12.24 8.76
C GLU A 106 14.65 -10.73 8.79
N ALA A 107 15.34 -9.99 7.90
CA ALA A 107 15.21 -8.55 7.76
C ALA A 107 13.79 -8.17 7.27
N ILE A 108 13.27 -8.90 6.27
CA ILE A 108 11.88 -8.75 5.81
C ILE A 108 10.91 -8.94 6.97
N SER A 109 11.11 -9.96 7.79
CA SER A 109 10.23 -10.24 8.93
C SER A 109 10.26 -9.14 9.98
N MET A 110 11.44 -8.60 10.28
CA MET A 110 11.64 -7.50 11.23
C MET A 110 10.97 -6.22 10.76
N ALA A 111 11.24 -5.79 9.53
CA ALA A 111 10.65 -4.58 8.96
C ALA A 111 9.12 -4.71 8.82
N ARG A 112 8.61 -5.90 8.42
CA ARG A 112 7.17 -6.15 8.38
C ARG A 112 6.51 -6.04 9.75
N ALA A 113 7.17 -6.50 10.81
CA ALA A 113 6.65 -6.38 12.17
C ALA A 113 6.48 -4.92 12.60
N PHE A 114 7.44 -4.04 12.26
CA PHE A 114 7.32 -2.60 12.49
C PHE A 114 6.06 -2.03 11.81
N HIS A 115 5.94 -2.24 10.51
CA HIS A 115 4.80 -1.70 9.74
C HIS A 115 3.46 -2.28 10.21
N MET A 116 3.42 -3.56 10.60
CA MET A 116 2.22 -4.23 11.12
C MET A 116 1.73 -3.58 12.41
N LEU A 117 2.62 -3.25 13.35
CA LEU A 117 2.26 -2.58 14.60
C LEU A 117 1.68 -1.18 14.39
N HIS A 118 2.03 -0.53 13.27
CA HIS A 118 1.49 0.76 12.83
C HIS A 118 0.33 0.61 11.82
N GLY A 119 -0.37 -0.52 11.83
CA GLY A 119 -1.58 -0.74 11.07
C GLY A 119 -1.41 -1.16 9.61
N THR A 120 -0.19 -1.29 9.10
CA THR A 120 0.05 -1.78 7.72
C THR A 120 -0.08 -3.30 7.68
N THR A 121 -1.29 -3.80 7.50
CA THR A 121 -1.59 -5.24 7.49
C THR A 121 -1.08 -5.93 6.23
N ARG A 122 -1.00 -5.21 5.12
CA ARG A 122 -0.51 -5.73 3.84
C ARG A 122 0.57 -4.83 3.26
N ASN A 123 1.60 -5.44 2.66
CA ASN A 123 2.74 -4.70 2.14
C ASN A 123 3.26 -5.31 0.84
N VAL A 124 3.69 -4.46 -0.08
CA VAL A 124 4.53 -4.84 -1.21
C VAL A 124 5.99 -4.53 -0.83
N LEU A 125 6.88 -5.51 -0.96
CA LEU A 125 8.29 -5.33 -0.61
C LEU A 125 9.02 -4.59 -1.73
N SER A 126 9.48 -3.36 -1.47
CA SER A 126 10.27 -2.60 -2.43
C SER A 126 11.74 -2.96 -2.31
N LEU A 127 12.34 -3.43 -3.40
CA LEU A 127 13.77 -3.67 -3.51
C LEU A 127 14.38 -2.51 -4.30
N ILE A 128 15.53 -2.03 -3.82
CA ILE A 128 16.23 -0.90 -4.42
C ILE A 128 17.19 -1.37 -5.52
N THR A 129 17.58 -0.45 -6.39
CA THR A 129 18.65 -0.67 -7.38
C THR A 129 19.93 -1.21 -6.73
N ASN A 130 20.44 -2.33 -7.24
CA ASN A 130 21.63 -3.04 -6.81
C ASN A 130 22.45 -3.48 -8.04
N PRO A 131 23.73 -3.90 -7.92
CA PRO A 131 24.41 -4.61 -8.98
C PRO A 131 23.55 -5.76 -9.51
N TRP A 132 23.50 -5.93 -10.83
CA TRP A 132 22.49 -6.75 -11.52
C TRP A 132 22.31 -8.16 -10.95
N GLU A 133 23.42 -8.88 -10.73
CA GLU A 133 23.35 -10.25 -10.19
C GLU A 133 22.83 -10.28 -8.76
N ASN A 134 23.19 -9.27 -7.93
CA ASN A 134 22.69 -9.15 -6.56
C ASN A 134 21.19 -8.83 -6.57
N LEU A 135 20.75 -7.93 -7.46
CA LEU A 135 19.33 -7.61 -7.61
C LEU A 135 18.52 -8.85 -7.96
N LEU A 136 18.97 -9.65 -8.94
CA LEU A 136 18.28 -10.90 -9.32
C LEU A 136 18.22 -11.89 -8.15
N GLU A 137 19.28 -11.98 -7.34
CA GLU A 137 19.29 -12.85 -6.16
C GLU A 137 18.35 -12.35 -5.07
N ASN A 138 18.37 -11.04 -4.76
CA ASN A 138 17.45 -10.42 -3.80
C ASN A 138 15.99 -10.63 -4.22
N VAL A 139 15.69 -10.48 -5.51
CA VAL A 139 14.36 -10.75 -6.08
C VAL A 139 13.94 -12.20 -5.83
N ARG A 140 14.81 -13.20 -6.10
CA ARG A 140 14.48 -14.62 -5.85
C ARG A 140 14.22 -14.91 -4.38
N VAL A 141 15.05 -14.36 -3.50
CA VAL A 141 14.90 -14.51 -2.04
C VAL A 141 13.58 -13.91 -1.57
N ALA A 142 13.30 -12.67 -1.94
CA ALA A 142 12.06 -11.99 -1.56
C ALA A 142 10.81 -12.63 -2.18
N ALA A 143 10.90 -13.17 -3.41
CA ALA A 143 9.84 -13.97 -4.03
C ALA A 143 9.53 -15.23 -3.22
N GLY A 144 10.57 -15.91 -2.72
CA GLY A 144 10.41 -17.06 -1.82
C GLY A 144 9.68 -16.73 -0.52
N VAL A 145 9.99 -15.57 0.07
CA VAL A 145 9.30 -15.06 1.28
C VAL A 145 7.84 -14.71 0.97
N THR A 146 7.58 -14.00 -0.12
CA THR A 146 6.24 -13.62 -0.56
C THR A 146 5.29 -14.83 -0.64
N LYS A 147 5.76 -15.94 -1.20
CA LYS A 147 4.94 -17.17 -1.34
C LYS A 147 4.61 -17.85 -0.01
N GLN A 148 5.26 -17.47 1.08
CA GLN A 148 5.09 -18.08 2.40
C GLN A 148 4.33 -17.16 3.38
N ARG A 149 4.02 -15.91 2.99
CA ARG A 149 3.47 -14.90 3.88
C ARG A 149 2.26 -14.22 3.25
N GLU A 150 1.09 -14.41 3.85
CA GLU A 150 -0.14 -13.76 3.38
C GLU A 150 -0.17 -12.24 3.57
N ASP A 151 0.64 -11.70 4.50
CA ASP A 151 0.75 -10.26 4.74
C ASP A 151 1.67 -9.54 3.74
N VAL A 152 2.33 -10.29 2.83
CA VAL A 152 3.16 -9.77 1.75
C VAL A 152 2.45 -9.98 0.41
N LEU A 153 2.11 -8.87 -0.24
CA LEU A 153 1.34 -8.86 -1.49
C LEU A 153 2.17 -9.15 -2.73
N GLY A 154 3.50 -9.05 -2.64
CA GLY A 154 4.42 -9.20 -3.75
C GLY A 154 5.60 -8.26 -3.65
N LEU A 155 6.28 -8.08 -4.79
CA LEU A 155 7.48 -7.27 -4.89
C LEU A 155 7.20 -5.98 -5.68
N HIS A 156 7.88 -4.92 -5.29
CA HIS A 156 8.09 -3.73 -6.10
C HIS A 156 9.59 -3.58 -6.38
N LEU A 157 9.95 -3.29 -7.61
CA LEU A 157 11.32 -2.92 -7.95
C LEU A 157 11.39 -1.42 -8.20
N GLU A 158 12.10 -0.70 -7.34
CA GLU A 158 12.41 0.69 -7.60
C GLU A 158 13.73 0.79 -8.38
N GLY A 159 13.58 0.77 -9.69
CA GLY A 159 14.70 0.62 -10.63
C GLY A 159 14.98 -0.86 -10.99
N PRO A 160 16.09 -1.12 -11.66
CA PRO A 160 17.22 -0.24 -12.01
C PRO A 160 17.00 0.65 -13.25
N PHE A 161 15.80 0.67 -13.81
CA PHE A 161 15.48 1.33 -15.08
C PHE A 161 15.07 2.80 -14.86
N LEU A 162 15.97 3.58 -14.24
CA LEU A 162 15.74 4.97 -13.81
C LEU A 162 16.61 5.94 -14.60
N ALA A 163 16.15 7.17 -14.75
CA ALA A 163 16.94 8.22 -15.40
C ALA A 163 18.08 8.70 -14.47
N VAL A 164 19.32 8.68 -14.94
CA VAL A 164 20.49 9.12 -14.19
C VAL A 164 20.29 10.52 -13.58
N LYS A 165 19.69 11.44 -14.34
CA LYS A 165 19.41 12.82 -13.90
C LYS A 165 18.39 12.88 -12.73
N ARG A 166 17.58 11.84 -12.57
CA ARG A 166 16.51 11.73 -11.56
C ARG A 166 16.71 10.53 -10.63
N LYS A 167 17.92 10.06 -10.51
CA LYS A 167 18.27 8.87 -9.73
C LYS A 167 17.97 8.97 -8.23
N GLY A 168 17.80 10.17 -7.66
CA GLY A 168 17.58 10.32 -6.21
C GLY A 168 18.67 9.62 -5.39
N ALA A 169 18.28 8.73 -4.51
CA ALA A 169 19.16 7.95 -3.64
C ALA A 169 19.53 6.58 -4.23
N HIS A 170 19.60 6.44 -5.56
CA HIS A 170 20.09 5.22 -6.21
C HIS A 170 21.56 5.35 -6.63
N ASP A 171 22.28 4.22 -6.62
CA ASP A 171 23.65 4.15 -7.13
C ASP A 171 23.63 4.21 -8.67
N GLU A 172 24.20 5.30 -9.21
CA GLU A 172 24.26 5.53 -10.65
C GLU A 172 24.95 4.40 -11.42
N GLN A 173 25.91 3.72 -10.79
CA GLN A 173 26.65 2.63 -11.44
C GLN A 173 25.80 1.37 -11.65
N CYS A 174 24.68 1.27 -10.93
CA CYS A 174 23.75 0.16 -11.01
C CYS A 174 22.52 0.45 -11.90
N LEU A 175 22.39 1.68 -12.44
CA LEU A 175 21.31 2.02 -13.35
C LEU A 175 21.52 1.39 -14.73
N LEU A 176 20.45 0.88 -15.31
CA LEU A 176 20.49 0.10 -16.55
C LEU A 176 19.35 0.48 -17.49
N ASP A 177 19.55 0.26 -18.79
CA ASP A 177 18.45 0.33 -19.76
C ASP A 177 17.59 -0.96 -19.68
N PRO A 178 16.27 -0.85 -19.80
CA PRO A 178 15.34 -1.98 -19.73
C PRO A 178 15.29 -2.76 -21.06
N THR A 179 16.39 -3.47 -21.38
CA THR A 179 16.38 -4.33 -22.57
C THR A 179 15.41 -5.50 -22.40
N PRO A 180 14.85 -6.05 -23.50
CA PRO A 180 13.93 -7.20 -23.41
C PRO A 180 14.48 -8.36 -22.58
N GLU A 181 15.78 -8.66 -22.71
CA GLU A 181 16.44 -9.75 -21.96
C GLU A 181 16.47 -9.48 -20.46
N ARG A 182 16.71 -8.22 -20.04
CA ARG A 182 16.70 -7.85 -18.62
C ARG A 182 15.29 -7.90 -18.04
N VAL A 183 14.29 -7.48 -18.80
CA VAL A 183 12.88 -7.59 -18.37
C VAL A 183 12.51 -9.07 -18.16
N GLU A 184 12.88 -9.95 -19.10
CA GLU A 184 12.64 -11.39 -18.99
C GLU A 184 13.34 -11.98 -17.75
N GLN A 185 14.62 -11.66 -17.53
CA GLN A 185 15.37 -12.13 -16.36
C GLN A 185 14.75 -11.69 -15.02
N LEU A 186 14.21 -10.46 -14.92
CA LEU A 186 13.52 -9.98 -13.72
C LEU A 186 12.20 -10.72 -13.51
N LEU A 187 11.40 -10.92 -14.56
CA LEU A 187 10.14 -11.66 -14.49
C LEU A 187 10.39 -13.12 -14.09
N ASP A 188 11.42 -13.75 -14.63
CA ASP A 188 11.81 -15.11 -14.26
C ASP A 188 12.28 -15.19 -12.80
N ALA A 189 13.12 -14.25 -12.36
CA ALA A 189 13.60 -14.20 -10.98
C ALA A 189 12.46 -13.98 -9.96
N ALA A 190 11.48 -13.15 -10.31
CA ALA A 190 10.33 -12.85 -9.47
C ALA A 190 9.31 -13.99 -9.41
N ASP A 191 9.31 -14.93 -10.35
CA ASP A 191 8.47 -16.14 -10.38
C ASP A 191 6.98 -15.82 -10.07
N GLY A 192 6.45 -14.79 -10.74
CA GLY A 192 5.06 -14.33 -10.64
C GLY A 192 4.73 -13.49 -9.41
N THR A 193 5.71 -13.09 -8.59
CA THR A 193 5.46 -12.26 -7.39
C THR A 193 5.68 -10.77 -7.62
N LEU A 194 6.21 -10.33 -8.78
CA LEU A 194 6.39 -8.92 -9.07
C LEU A 194 5.03 -8.25 -9.31
N GLN A 195 4.66 -7.32 -8.43
CA GLN A 195 3.42 -6.54 -8.53
C GLN A 195 3.64 -5.21 -9.22
N GLN A 196 4.76 -4.56 -8.95
CA GLN A 196 5.03 -3.20 -9.40
C GLN A 196 6.48 -3.03 -9.82
N ILE A 197 6.74 -2.16 -10.79
CA ILE A 197 8.09 -1.71 -11.16
C ILE A 197 8.09 -0.22 -11.47
N THR A 198 8.97 0.54 -10.81
CA THR A 198 9.23 1.95 -11.14
C THR A 198 10.21 2.02 -12.31
N ILE A 199 9.82 2.75 -13.36
CA ILE A 199 10.55 2.85 -14.62
C ILE A 199 10.47 4.27 -15.19
N ALA A 200 11.57 4.78 -15.73
CA ALA A 200 11.62 6.01 -16.50
C ALA A 200 11.23 5.73 -17.97
N PRO A 201 10.08 6.24 -18.44
CA PRO A 201 9.55 5.90 -19.77
C PRO A 201 10.39 6.42 -20.94
N GLU A 202 11.19 7.47 -20.72
CA GLU A 202 12.05 8.09 -21.72
C GLU A 202 13.34 7.32 -22.02
N LEU A 203 13.67 6.30 -21.24
CA LEU A 203 14.86 5.48 -21.45
C LEU A 203 14.79 4.72 -22.79
N PRO A 204 15.96 4.37 -23.38
CA PRO A 204 16.01 3.40 -24.46
C PRO A 204 15.24 2.13 -24.07
N HIS A 205 14.34 1.66 -24.91
CA HIS A 205 13.41 0.54 -24.65
C HIS A 205 12.35 0.77 -23.55
N GLY A 206 12.29 1.95 -22.91
CA GLY A 206 11.38 2.23 -21.79
C GLY A 206 9.92 1.90 -22.11
N MET A 207 9.39 2.39 -23.23
CA MET A 207 8.00 2.12 -23.64
C MET A 207 7.74 0.63 -23.90
N SER A 208 8.65 -0.07 -24.57
CA SER A 208 8.50 -1.51 -24.85
C SER A 208 8.60 -2.35 -23.58
N ALA A 209 9.43 -1.94 -22.61
CA ALA A 209 9.52 -2.60 -21.30
C ALA A 209 8.24 -2.40 -20.49
N ILE A 210 7.67 -1.19 -20.47
CA ILE A 210 6.36 -0.91 -19.86
C ILE A 210 5.30 -1.88 -20.40
N GLU A 211 5.20 -2.02 -21.73
CA GLU A 211 4.27 -2.97 -22.34
C GLU A 211 4.56 -4.43 -21.96
N GLN A 212 5.84 -4.82 -21.88
CA GLN A 212 6.22 -6.19 -21.54
C GLN A 212 5.84 -6.53 -20.10
N PHE A 213 6.13 -5.64 -19.14
CA PHE A 213 5.71 -5.79 -17.74
C PHE A 213 4.18 -5.81 -17.60
N ALA A 214 3.47 -4.89 -18.25
CA ALA A 214 2.02 -4.84 -18.20
C ALA A 214 1.36 -6.12 -18.76
N ARG A 215 1.88 -6.68 -19.87
CA ARG A 215 1.42 -7.97 -20.41
C ARG A 215 1.69 -9.15 -19.48
N ALA A 216 2.72 -9.06 -18.65
CA ALA A 216 3.05 -10.06 -17.63
C ALA A 216 2.18 -9.91 -16.35
N GLY A 217 1.28 -8.93 -16.30
CA GLY A 217 0.42 -8.66 -15.14
C GLY A 217 1.09 -7.82 -14.05
N VAL A 218 2.26 -7.25 -14.31
CA VAL A 218 2.94 -6.29 -13.43
C VAL A 218 2.37 -4.90 -13.68
N HIS A 219 2.33 -4.04 -12.65
CA HIS A 219 1.90 -2.64 -12.73
C HIS A 219 3.11 -1.72 -12.91
N PRO A 220 3.48 -1.29 -14.15
CA PRO A 220 4.55 -0.32 -14.31
C PRO A 220 4.16 1.03 -13.73
N ALA A 221 5.09 1.65 -13.00
CA ALA A 221 4.93 2.95 -12.38
C ALA A 221 5.91 3.95 -13.01
N VAL A 222 5.40 5.08 -13.49
CA VAL A 222 6.24 6.16 -14.03
C VAL A 222 6.85 6.92 -12.85
N GLY A 223 8.17 6.87 -12.71
CA GLY A 223 8.90 7.54 -11.65
C GLY A 223 10.40 7.61 -11.94
N HIS A 224 11.13 8.34 -11.12
CA HIS A 224 12.58 8.55 -11.30
C HIS A 224 12.93 8.92 -12.75
N CYS A 225 12.14 9.82 -13.35
CA CYS A 225 12.16 10.11 -14.77
C CYS A 225 12.42 11.59 -15.04
N ASP A 226 13.17 11.87 -16.10
CA ASP A 226 13.32 13.22 -16.66
C ASP A 226 12.32 13.46 -17.81
N ALA A 227 11.29 12.62 -17.90
CA ALA A 227 10.24 12.67 -18.89
C ALA A 227 9.54 14.02 -18.94
N ASP A 228 9.24 14.49 -20.13
CA ASP A 228 8.29 15.57 -20.33
C ASP A 228 6.84 15.05 -20.27
N TYR A 229 5.86 15.94 -20.50
CA TYR A 229 4.45 15.61 -20.47
C TYR A 229 4.07 14.53 -21.49
N ASP A 230 4.56 14.65 -22.74
CA ASP A 230 4.19 13.73 -23.82
C ASP A 230 4.84 12.35 -23.65
N GLN A 231 6.07 12.31 -23.16
CA GLN A 231 6.76 11.06 -22.82
C GLN A 231 6.08 10.31 -21.68
N ALA A 232 5.71 11.02 -20.61
CA ALA A 232 4.98 10.41 -19.50
C ALA A 232 3.59 9.93 -19.92
N ARG A 233 2.84 10.74 -20.68
CA ARG A 233 1.54 10.36 -21.24
C ARG A 233 1.64 9.12 -22.11
N ALA A 234 2.66 9.04 -22.98
CA ALA A 234 2.91 7.84 -23.77
C ALA A 234 3.20 6.62 -22.89
N GLY A 235 3.96 6.77 -21.77
CA GLY A 235 4.19 5.69 -20.80
C GLY A 235 2.88 5.13 -20.23
N PHE A 236 1.93 5.99 -19.88
CA PHE A 236 0.60 5.56 -19.40
C PHE A 236 -0.23 4.93 -20.53
N GLU A 237 -0.18 5.44 -21.74
CA GLU A 237 -0.84 4.85 -22.92
C GLU A 237 -0.27 3.46 -23.27
N HIS A 238 1.01 3.18 -22.95
CA HIS A 238 1.65 1.88 -23.15
C HIS A 238 1.43 0.89 -22.00
N GLY A 239 0.70 1.29 -20.96
CA GLY A 239 0.26 0.38 -19.90
C GLY A 239 0.78 0.66 -18.49
N ALA A 240 1.54 1.74 -18.28
CA ALA A 240 1.82 2.17 -16.91
C ALA A 240 0.52 2.63 -16.24
N SER A 241 0.30 2.22 -14.99
CA SER A 241 -0.94 2.45 -14.25
C SER A 241 -0.73 3.20 -12.94
N ILE A 242 0.53 3.47 -12.57
CA ILE A 242 0.92 4.12 -11.32
C ILE A 242 1.89 5.25 -11.63
N MET A 243 1.85 6.35 -10.87
CA MET A 243 2.92 7.33 -10.75
C MET A 243 3.60 7.14 -9.40
N THR A 244 4.89 6.84 -9.41
CA THR A 244 5.70 6.67 -8.20
C THR A 244 5.88 8.01 -7.49
N HIS A 245 5.66 8.05 -6.18
CA HIS A 245 5.89 9.15 -5.21
C HIS A 245 5.90 10.56 -5.85
N MET A 246 4.74 11.00 -6.34
CA MET A 246 4.54 12.27 -7.05
C MET A 246 5.33 13.43 -6.43
N PHE A 247 5.95 14.25 -7.26
CA PHE A 247 6.89 15.36 -6.99
C PHE A 247 8.34 14.95 -6.74
N ASN A 248 8.63 13.72 -6.31
CA ASN A 248 9.98 13.30 -5.94
C ASN A 248 10.69 12.66 -7.14
N ALA A 249 11.97 12.98 -7.33
CA ALA A 249 12.83 12.47 -8.40
C ALA A 249 12.21 12.57 -9.82
N MET A 250 11.50 13.65 -10.13
CA MET A 250 10.88 13.92 -11.43
C MET A 250 10.85 15.42 -11.77
N ASN A 251 10.44 15.76 -12.99
CA ASN A 251 10.22 17.14 -13.37
C ASN A 251 8.98 17.71 -12.67
N GLY A 252 9.10 18.87 -12.06
CA GLY A 252 7.98 19.58 -11.46
C GLY A 252 7.07 20.25 -12.50
N ILE A 253 5.92 20.79 -12.04
CA ILE A 253 4.97 21.50 -12.90
C ILE A 253 5.49 22.89 -13.23
N SER A 254 5.69 23.16 -14.53
CA SER A 254 5.91 24.51 -15.04
C SER A 254 4.91 24.78 -16.19
N HIS A 255 4.47 26.04 -16.30
CA HIS A 255 3.45 26.42 -17.29
C HIS A 255 3.84 26.22 -18.77
N ARG A 256 5.13 26.01 -19.07
CA ARG A 256 5.66 25.72 -20.41
C ARG A 256 6.43 24.39 -20.50
N ALA A 257 6.64 23.72 -19.38
CA ALA A 257 7.23 22.41 -19.26
C ALA A 257 6.50 21.67 -18.12
N PRO A 258 5.30 21.13 -18.39
CA PRO A 258 4.43 20.61 -17.34
C PRO A 258 4.98 19.35 -16.65
N GLY A 259 5.88 18.62 -17.30
CA GLY A 259 6.45 17.39 -16.76
C GLY A 259 5.45 16.24 -16.66
N PRO A 260 5.78 15.16 -15.91
CA PRO A 260 4.97 13.95 -15.86
C PRO A 260 3.71 14.10 -14.99
N ILE A 261 3.70 15.01 -14.02
CA ILE A 261 2.60 15.12 -13.04
C ILE A 261 1.24 15.38 -13.68
N PRO A 262 1.06 16.37 -14.58
CA PRO A 262 -0.22 16.56 -15.26
C PRO A 262 -0.61 15.37 -16.15
N ALA A 263 0.33 14.65 -16.72
CA ALA A 263 0.04 13.46 -17.50
C ALA A 263 -0.62 12.35 -16.65
N ALA A 264 -0.16 12.16 -15.40
CA ALA A 264 -0.75 11.23 -14.46
C ALA A 264 -2.09 11.73 -13.90
N THR A 265 -2.13 13.00 -13.44
CA THR A 265 -3.32 13.54 -12.75
C THR A 265 -4.52 13.77 -13.67
N GLN A 266 -4.30 13.91 -14.97
CA GLN A 266 -5.34 14.02 -16.00
C GLN A 266 -5.77 12.66 -16.58
N ASN A 267 -5.16 11.55 -16.16
CA ASN A 267 -5.51 10.20 -16.61
C ASN A 267 -6.22 9.45 -15.46
N ASP A 268 -7.52 9.19 -15.62
CA ASP A 268 -8.36 8.53 -14.60
C ASP A 268 -7.94 7.08 -14.32
N GLY A 269 -7.19 6.45 -15.23
CA GLY A 269 -6.65 5.10 -15.05
C GLY A 269 -5.36 5.02 -14.22
N VAL A 270 -4.78 6.18 -13.82
CA VAL A 270 -3.49 6.22 -13.12
C VAL A 270 -3.69 6.47 -11.62
N THR A 271 -3.19 5.56 -10.79
CA THR A 271 -3.02 5.78 -9.34
C THR A 271 -1.77 6.60 -9.09
N VAL A 272 -1.81 7.51 -8.13
CA VAL A 272 -0.71 8.41 -7.81
C VAL A 272 -0.23 8.16 -6.39
N GLU A 273 0.99 7.70 -6.23
CA GLU A 273 1.62 7.54 -4.92
C GLU A 273 2.04 8.90 -4.34
N LEU A 274 1.95 9.03 -3.02
CA LEU A 274 2.35 10.23 -2.30
C LEU A 274 2.95 9.88 -0.94
N ILE A 275 4.15 10.42 -0.65
CA ILE A 275 4.80 10.35 0.65
C ILE A 275 4.32 11.54 1.47
N ALA A 276 3.56 11.27 2.53
CA ALA A 276 2.92 12.30 3.35
C ALA A 276 3.67 12.56 4.67
N ASP A 277 5.01 12.62 4.64
CA ASP A 277 5.85 12.88 5.80
C ASP A 277 6.01 14.37 6.15
N GLY A 278 5.53 15.29 5.27
CA GLY A 278 5.66 16.74 5.43
C GLY A 278 7.07 17.27 5.08
N PHE A 279 8.00 16.37 4.75
CA PHE A 279 9.37 16.67 4.38
C PHE A 279 9.62 16.50 2.87
N HIS A 280 9.32 15.33 2.32
CA HIS A 280 9.33 15.07 0.86
C HIS A 280 8.37 16.02 0.14
N VAL A 281 7.18 16.19 0.70
CA VAL A 281 6.14 17.08 0.19
C VAL A 281 5.57 17.91 1.33
N GLN A 282 5.75 19.22 1.27
CA GLN A 282 5.25 20.11 2.30
C GLN A 282 3.70 20.20 2.30
N VAL A 283 3.10 20.44 3.47
CA VAL A 283 1.64 20.47 3.68
C VAL A 283 0.86 21.31 2.63
N PRO A 284 1.27 22.51 2.22
CA PRO A 284 0.55 23.22 1.17
C PRO A 284 0.51 22.50 -0.18
N VAL A 285 1.58 21.73 -0.51
CA VAL A 285 1.66 20.95 -1.74
C VAL A 285 0.86 19.65 -1.61
N LEU A 286 0.85 19.02 -0.41
CA LEU A 286 -0.03 17.88 -0.11
C LEU A 286 -1.51 18.23 -0.34
N ARG A 287 -1.95 19.45 0.08
CA ARG A 287 -3.31 19.94 -0.21
C ARG A 287 -3.60 20.04 -1.70
N SER A 288 -2.64 20.50 -2.49
CA SER A 288 -2.78 20.58 -3.94
C SER A 288 -2.84 19.19 -4.56
N ALA A 289 -2.03 18.25 -4.08
CA ALA A 289 -2.02 16.85 -4.51
C ALA A 289 -3.40 16.19 -4.36
N VAL A 290 -4.03 16.35 -3.19
CA VAL A 290 -5.39 15.84 -2.93
C VAL A 290 -6.40 16.35 -3.96
N GLN A 291 -6.34 17.65 -4.30
CA GLN A 291 -7.24 18.26 -5.29
C GLN A 291 -6.99 17.73 -6.72
N MET A 292 -5.73 17.45 -7.05
CA MET A 292 -5.33 16.98 -8.39
C MET A 292 -5.66 15.51 -8.64
N THR A 293 -5.73 14.69 -7.59
CA THR A 293 -5.77 13.21 -7.73
C THR A 293 -7.16 12.59 -7.57
N GLN A 294 -8.12 13.26 -6.89
CA GLN A 294 -9.54 12.86 -6.81
C GLN A 294 -9.75 11.34 -6.62
N HIS A 295 -9.60 10.79 -5.41
CA HIS A 295 -9.78 9.35 -5.11
C HIS A 295 -8.83 8.38 -5.83
N ARG A 296 -7.72 8.89 -6.39
CA ARG A 296 -6.66 8.09 -7.02
C ARG A 296 -5.32 8.24 -6.30
N LEU A 297 -5.34 8.89 -5.14
CA LEU A 297 -4.17 9.03 -4.27
C LEU A 297 -3.96 7.75 -3.49
N ALA A 298 -2.76 7.16 -3.57
CA ALA A 298 -2.28 6.11 -2.70
C ALA A 298 -1.22 6.68 -1.76
N LEU A 299 -1.46 6.62 -0.45
CA LEU A 299 -0.43 6.93 0.54
C LEU A 299 0.58 5.79 0.57
N VAL A 300 1.84 6.15 0.46
CA VAL A 300 2.97 5.22 0.59
C VAL A 300 3.97 5.78 1.60
N THR A 301 4.76 4.92 2.19
CA THR A 301 5.77 5.37 3.14
C THR A 301 7.09 5.72 2.48
N ASP A 302 7.52 4.94 1.49
CA ASP A 302 8.90 4.96 1.00
C ASP A 302 9.89 4.84 2.18
N ALA A 303 9.48 4.07 3.22
CA ALA A 303 10.22 3.93 4.46
C ALA A 303 11.47 3.08 4.24
N MET A 304 12.60 3.56 4.78
CA MET A 304 13.85 2.82 4.73
C MET A 304 14.18 2.20 6.11
N ALA A 305 15.31 1.51 6.23
CA ALA A 305 15.68 0.79 7.43
C ALA A 305 15.64 1.63 8.74
N ALA A 306 15.80 2.95 8.67
CA ALA A 306 15.74 3.82 9.84
C ALA A 306 14.32 4.04 10.38
N ALA A 307 13.26 3.66 9.67
CA ALA A 307 11.89 3.83 10.16
C ALA A 307 11.70 3.08 11.49
N GLY A 308 11.19 3.78 12.51
CA GLY A 308 11.03 3.26 13.86
C GLY A 308 12.34 3.15 14.67
N CYS A 309 13.44 3.72 14.18
CA CYS A 309 14.74 3.73 14.85
C CYS A 309 15.17 5.15 15.24
N PRO A 310 16.13 5.30 16.20
CA PRO A 310 16.71 6.60 16.53
C PRO A 310 17.47 7.24 15.36
N ASP A 311 17.66 8.55 15.42
CA ASP A 311 18.59 9.25 14.51
C ASP A 311 19.97 8.62 14.52
N GLY A 312 20.66 8.61 13.38
CA GLY A 312 21.97 7.99 13.25
C GLY A 312 22.35 7.62 11.83
N ALA A 313 23.38 6.78 11.72
CA ALA A 313 23.89 6.29 10.45
C ALA A 313 23.23 4.97 10.05
N TYR A 314 22.77 4.89 8.80
CA TYR A 314 22.09 3.73 8.20
C TYR A 314 22.62 3.48 6.80
N LEU A 315 22.09 2.44 6.15
CA LEU A 315 22.35 2.15 4.75
C LEU A 315 21.02 2.13 3.97
N LEU A 316 21.10 2.52 2.71
CA LEU A 316 20.06 2.28 1.71
C LEU A 316 20.75 1.61 0.50
N GLY A 317 20.55 0.29 0.35
CA GLY A 317 21.43 -0.52 -0.48
C GLY A 317 22.89 -0.37 -0.03
N ASN A 318 23.77 0.05 -0.95
CA ASN A 318 25.18 0.30 -0.67
C ASN A 318 25.52 1.76 -0.28
N LEU A 319 24.50 2.62 -0.14
CA LEU A 319 24.70 4.05 0.07
C LEU A 319 24.57 4.40 1.56
N GLU A 320 25.54 5.19 2.07
CA GLU A 320 25.51 5.70 3.43
C GLU A 320 24.46 6.80 3.58
N VAL A 321 23.59 6.64 4.58
CA VAL A 321 22.51 7.57 4.95
C VAL A 321 22.75 8.06 6.37
N ASN A 322 22.56 9.35 6.59
CA ASN A 322 22.47 9.93 7.92
C ASN A 322 21.05 10.44 8.18
N VAL A 323 20.48 10.05 9.32
CA VAL A 323 19.17 10.49 9.77
C VAL A 323 19.35 11.52 10.88
N VAL A 324 18.72 12.68 10.71
CA VAL A 324 18.70 13.77 11.68
C VAL A 324 17.28 14.34 11.75
N ASP A 325 16.73 14.45 12.94
CA ASP A 325 15.35 14.89 13.19
C ASP A 325 14.33 14.07 12.36
N GLY A 326 14.57 12.73 12.22
CA GLY A 326 13.75 11.83 11.43
C GLY A 326 13.90 11.97 9.90
N HIS A 327 14.83 12.81 9.40
CA HIS A 327 15.02 13.06 7.98
C HIS A 327 16.24 12.32 7.44
N ALA A 328 16.03 11.34 6.58
CA ALA A 328 17.07 10.54 5.96
C ALA A 328 17.70 11.23 4.75
N ARG A 329 19.03 11.35 4.73
CA ARG A 329 19.78 11.95 3.63
C ARG A 329 21.05 11.17 3.32
N LEU A 330 21.38 11.06 2.04
CA LEU A 330 22.65 10.52 1.60
C LEU A 330 23.82 11.34 2.15
N VAL A 331 24.83 10.67 2.72
CA VAL A 331 26.07 11.30 3.20
C VAL A 331 26.86 11.94 2.05
N SER A 332 26.82 11.32 0.86
CA SER A 332 27.61 11.73 -0.29
C SER A 332 27.21 13.07 -0.92
N ASN A 333 25.89 13.39 -0.95
CA ASN A 333 25.39 14.57 -1.69
C ASN A 333 24.20 15.26 -1.03
N GLY A 334 23.72 14.77 0.11
CA GLY A 334 22.58 15.35 0.84
C GLY A 334 21.19 15.11 0.22
N ALA A 335 21.09 14.30 -0.82
CA ALA A 335 19.79 13.93 -1.39
C ALA A 335 18.91 13.21 -0.34
N ILE A 336 17.62 13.41 -0.37
CA ILE A 336 16.67 12.65 0.47
C ILE A 336 16.74 11.17 0.07
N ALA A 337 16.70 10.27 1.05
CA ALA A 337 17.00 8.86 0.88
C ALA A 337 15.93 7.99 1.55
N GLY A 338 14.76 7.89 0.93
CA GLY A 338 13.58 7.30 1.52
C GLY A 338 13.09 8.08 2.76
N SER A 339 12.15 7.53 3.49
CA SER A 339 11.56 8.16 4.66
C SER A 339 11.75 7.33 5.94
N THR A 340 11.32 7.90 7.07
CA THR A 340 11.14 7.18 8.34
C THR A 340 9.66 7.06 8.70
N LEU A 341 8.77 7.33 7.75
CA LEU A 341 7.33 7.38 7.88
C LEU A 341 6.73 5.98 8.07
N ASN A 342 5.61 5.89 8.78
CA ASN A 342 4.67 4.79 8.73
C ASN A 342 3.29 5.27 8.24
N LEU A 343 2.40 4.37 7.82
CA LEU A 343 1.08 4.77 7.28
C LEU A 343 0.15 5.36 8.34
N GLU A 344 0.31 5.02 9.62
CA GLU A 344 -0.42 5.66 10.71
C GLU A 344 -0.15 7.17 10.75
N GLU A 345 1.13 7.58 10.76
CA GLU A 345 1.53 8.98 10.72
C GLU A 345 1.11 9.68 9.42
N ALA A 346 1.17 8.96 8.29
CA ALA A 346 0.71 9.49 7.01
C ALA A 346 -0.79 9.84 7.05
N VAL A 347 -1.63 8.92 7.53
CA VAL A 347 -3.08 9.15 7.66
C VAL A 347 -3.38 10.27 8.65
N GLN A 348 -2.71 10.28 9.81
CA GLN A 348 -2.84 11.36 10.80
C GLN A 348 -2.53 12.72 10.19
N ARG A 349 -1.41 12.86 9.50
CA ARG A 349 -1.01 14.13 8.85
C ARG A 349 -1.99 14.56 7.78
N MET A 350 -2.46 13.63 6.94
CA MET A 350 -3.44 13.95 5.90
C MET A 350 -4.76 14.47 6.48
N VAL A 351 -5.20 13.95 7.62
CA VAL A 351 -6.42 14.43 8.28
C VAL A 351 -6.17 15.69 9.09
N LEU A 352 -5.20 15.66 10.01
CA LEU A 352 -5.05 16.68 11.05
C LEU A 352 -4.35 17.95 10.55
N GLU A 353 -3.42 17.85 9.60
CA GLU A 353 -2.63 18.98 9.09
C GLU A 353 -3.07 19.41 7.68
N VAL A 354 -3.33 18.45 6.78
CA VAL A 354 -3.74 18.72 5.40
C VAL A 354 -5.22 19.10 5.33
N GLY A 355 -6.07 18.50 6.21
CA GLY A 355 -7.51 18.74 6.26
C GLY A 355 -8.32 17.83 5.34
N MET A 356 -7.79 16.69 4.99
CA MET A 356 -8.50 15.63 4.27
C MET A 356 -9.58 15.02 5.15
N SER A 357 -10.70 14.53 4.58
CA SER A 357 -11.67 13.81 5.38
C SER A 357 -11.08 12.49 5.89
N VAL A 358 -11.53 12.02 7.06
CA VAL A 358 -11.09 10.72 7.62
C VAL A 358 -11.33 9.60 6.62
N ARG A 359 -12.49 9.60 5.96
CA ARG A 359 -12.85 8.61 4.94
C ARG A 359 -11.86 8.62 3.77
N ASP A 360 -11.57 9.78 3.20
CA ASP A 360 -10.71 9.88 2.02
C ASP A 360 -9.24 9.53 2.36
N ALA A 361 -8.76 9.86 3.56
CA ALA A 361 -7.43 9.48 4.04
C ALA A 361 -7.32 7.95 4.24
N ILE A 362 -8.36 7.32 4.82
CA ILE A 362 -8.45 5.86 4.93
C ILE A 362 -8.53 5.22 3.55
N GLU A 363 -9.36 5.74 2.62
CA GLU A 363 -9.41 5.27 1.24
C GLU A 363 -8.03 5.28 0.58
N ALA A 364 -7.27 6.37 0.75
CA ALA A 364 -5.93 6.53 0.18
C ALA A 364 -4.89 5.56 0.78
N ALA A 365 -5.09 5.06 2.00
CA ALA A 365 -4.21 4.10 2.66
C ALA A 365 -4.70 2.64 2.55
N THR A 366 -5.88 2.37 1.94
CA THR A 366 -6.50 1.04 1.95
C THR A 366 -7.03 0.63 0.57
N PHE A 367 -8.17 1.18 0.16
CA PHE A 367 -8.84 0.79 -1.08
C PHE A 367 -8.12 1.25 -2.34
N THR A 368 -7.55 2.45 -2.35
CA THR A 368 -6.84 2.96 -3.52
C THR A 368 -5.60 2.11 -3.85
N PRO A 369 -4.67 1.79 -2.90
CA PRO A 369 -3.56 0.89 -3.20
C PRO A 369 -4.01 -0.54 -3.52
N ALA A 370 -5.07 -1.08 -2.89
CA ALA A 370 -5.64 -2.38 -3.25
C ALA A 370 -6.13 -2.39 -4.71
N ARG A 371 -6.86 -1.37 -5.11
CA ARG A 371 -7.38 -1.21 -6.47
C ARG A 371 -6.27 -1.03 -7.50
N ALA A 372 -5.22 -0.29 -7.16
CA ALA A 372 -4.06 -0.08 -8.04
C ALA A 372 -3.43 -1.39 -8.49
N LEU A 373 -3.41 -2.39 -7.60
CA LEU A 373 -2.85 -3.73 -7.85
C LEU A 373 -3.92 -4.78 -8.18
N GLY A 374 -5.21 -4.38 -8.35
CA GLY A 374 -6.30 -5.31 -8.66
C GLY A 374 -6.67 -6.28 -7.53
N LEU A 375 -6.31 -5.96 -6.28
CA LEU A 375 -6.52 -6.80 -5.09
C LEU A 375 -7.85 -6.49 -4.36
N ASP A 376 -8.62 -5.51 -4.83
CA ASP A 376 -9.97 -5.15 -4.39
C ASP A 376 -11.07 -6.11 -4.86
N ARG A 377 -10.69 -7.18 -5.54
CA ARG A 377 -11.55 -8.21 -6.15
C ARG A 377 -10.87 -9.58 -6.04
N PRO A 378 -11.59 -10.70 -6.31
CA PRO A 378 -10.98 -12.03 -6.34
C PRO A 378 -9.74 -12.06 -7.25
N ASN A 379 -8.63 -12.50 -6.72
CA ASN A 379 -7.32 -12.49 -7.35
C ASN A 379 -6.52 -13.73 -6.95
N ALA A 380 -5.31 -13.89 -7.48
CA ALA A 380 -4.42 -15.02 -7.19
C ALA A 380 -3.40 -14.75 -6.07
N VAL A 381 -3.33 -13.49 -5.56
CA VAL A 381 -2.32 -13.05 -4.59
C VAL A 381 -2.80 -13.21 -3.16
N THR A 382 -4.07 -12.89 -2.90
CA THR A 382 -4.66 -12.93 -1.56
C THR A 382 -5.81 -13.94 -1.50
N SER A 383 -6.01 -14.56 -0.35
CA SER A 383 -7.10 -15.53 -0.10
C SER A 383 -8.49 -14.90 -0.22
N ALA A 384 -8.60 -13.60 0.02
CA ALA A 384 -9.81 -12.79 -0.13
C ALA A 384 -9.43 -11.38 -0.59
N PRO A 385 -10.32 -10.62 -1.27
CA PRO A 385 -10.10 -9.23 -1.59
C PRO A 385 -9.73 -8.39 -0.36
N VAL A 386 -8.94 -7.32 -0.54
CA VAL A 386 -8.47 -6.43 0.56
C VAL A 386 -8.88 -4.97 0.31
N GLY A 387 -8.79 -4.14 1.35
CA GLY A 387 -8.97 -2.69 1.28
C GLY A 387 -10.37 -2.18 1.60
N LEU A 388 -11.36 -3.04 1.88
CA LEU A 388 -12.71 -2.67 2.30
C LEU A 388 -13.20 -3.51 3.48
N LEU A 389 -14.12 -2.94 4.28
CA LEU A 389 -14.88 -3.68 5.29
C LEU A 389 -16.20 -4.20 4.72
N ARG A 390 -16.12 -5.12 3.77
CA ARG A 390 -17.27 -5.67 3.05
C ARG A 390 -17.31 -7.19 3.15
N GLN A 391 -18.51 -7.76 3.10
CA GLN A 391 -18.69 -9.21 3.09
C GLN A 391 -17.80 -9.90 2.05
N GLY A 392 -17.06 -10.92 2.48
CA GLY A 392 -16.15 -11.70 1.66
C GLY A 392 -14.74 -11.09 1.50
N PHE A 393 -14.50 -9.88 2.01
CA PHE A 393 -13.17 -9.28 2.09
C PHE A 393 -12.37 -9.85 3.26
N ALA A 394 -11.04 -9.78 3.16
CA ALA A 394 -10.14 -10.17 4.24
C ALA A 394 -10.48 -9.39 5.53
N ALA A 395 -10.42 -10.08 6.65
CA ALA A 395 -10.64 -9.50 7.97
C ALA A 395 -9.38 -8.76 8.45
N ASP A 396 -8.89 -7.83 7.64
CA ASP A 396 -7.84 -6.88 7.98
C ASP A 396 -8.51 -5.63 8.54
N VAL A 397 -8.40 -5.43 9.84
CA VAL A 397 -9.18 -4.41 10.57
C VAL A 397 -8.27 -3.63 11.51
N LEU A 398 -8.44 -2.32 11.56
CA LEU A 398 -7.83 -1.44 12.54
C LEU A 398 -8.91 -0.84 13.43
N VAL A 399 -8.58 -0.69 14.71
CA VAL A 399 -9.31 0.15 15.66
C VAL A 399 -8.46 1.39 15.92
N LEU A 400 -8.99 2.56 15.56
CA LEU A 400 -8.28 3.84 15.70
C LEU A 400 -8.94 4.72 16.76
N HIS A 401 -8.12 5.49 17.47
CA HIS A 401 -8.61 6.53 18.36
C HIS A 401 -9.37 7.60 17.55
N PRO A 402 -10.62 7.96 17.94
CA PRO A 402 -11.51 8.77 17.10
C PRO A 402 -11.05 10.23 16.87
N ALA A 403 -10.16 10.75 17.73
CA ALA A 403 -9.68 12.13 17.63
C ALA A 403 -8.23 12.22 17.10
N THR A 404 -7.35 11.30 17.51
CA THR A 404 -5.92 11.34 17.13
C THR A 404 -5.59 10.44 15.96
N LEU A 405 -6.47 9.48 15.62
CA LEU A 405 -6.28 8.43 14.60
C LEU A 405 -5.13 7.48 14.92
N GLU A 406 -4.65 7.44 16.18
CA GLU A 406 -3.68 6.47 16.64
C GLU A 406 -4.24 5.05 16.54
N VAL A 407 -3.43 4.13 16.05
CA VAL A 407 -3.76 2.71 15.95
C VAL A 407 -3.77 2.10 17.36
N GLN A 408 -4.94 1.62 17.79
CA GLN A 408 -5.13 0.99 19.11
C GLN A 408 -5.10 -0.53 19.01
N GLU A 409 -5.67 -1.09 17.92
CA GLU A 409 -5.66 -2.52 17.67
C GLU A 409 -5.45 -2.78 16.17
N VAL A 410 -4.74 -3.86 15.88
CA VAL A 410 -4.48 -4.35 14.53
C VAL A 410 -4.97 -5.80 14.43
N TRP A 411 -5.75 -6.07 13.41
CA TRP A 411 -6.22 -7.40 13.06
C TRP A 411 -5.82 -7.71 11.61
N CYS A 412 -5.11 -8.82 11.39
CA CYS A 412 -4.71 -9.29 10.07
C CYS A 412 -5.31 -10.67 9.84
N ALA A 413 -6.07 -10.82 8.75
CA ALA A 413 -6.81 -12.05 8.45
C ALA A 413 -7.62 -12.58 9.66
N GLY A 414 -8.24 -11.68 10.42
CA GLY A 414 -9.07 -12.00 11.59
C GLY A 414 -8.31 -12.37 12.86
N VAL A 415 -6.97 -12.27 12.85
CA VAL A 415 -6.10 -12.52 14.00
C VAL A 415 -5.61 -11.19 14.57
N GLN A 416 -5.81 -10.99 15.88
CA GLN A 416 -5.30 -9.79 16.57
C GLN A 416 -3.77 -9.88 16.72
N ILE A 417 -3.09 -8.79 16.37
CA ILE A 417 -1.63 -8.68 16.43
C ILE A 417 -1.22 -8.10 17.78
N GLY A 418 -0.25 -8.72 18.42
CA GLY A 418 0.32 -8.24 19.71
C GLY A 418 -0.37 -8.77 20.97
N GLU A 419 -1.31 -9.74 20.87
CA GLU A 419 -1.81 -10.53 22.01
C GLU A 419 -0.85 -11.66 22.40
#